data_9fa93af0a72c6fd0732a1a60ccb00eb3
#
_entry.id   9fa93af0a72c6fd0732a1a60ccb00eb3
#
_cell.length_a   1.000
_cell.length_b   1.000
_cell.length_c   1.000
_cell.angle_alpha   90.00
_cell.angle_beta   90.00
_cell.angle_gamma   90.00
#
_symmetry.space_group_name_H-M   'P 1'
#
loop_
_entity.id
_entity.type
_entity.pdbx_description
1 polymer ?
#
loop_
_entity_poly.entity_id
_entity_poly.type
_entity_poly.pdbx_seq_one_letter_code
_entity_poly.pdbx_strand_id
1 'polypeptide(L)'
;MRTSWKRKFATLWVGQAVSILTSMISQYALIWYLTARTGSAAVLSLASIAALLPQGVLSLFTGAVADRFDRRKIMAVADGAIGLVSLALVGVGLLLGELPVSCILATLALRSVGSAFHAPCLQAVTPLIVPRDMLARCAGWSQGVQTLSLLLSPALAAILF
;
A
#
# COMPACT_ATOMS: atom_id res chain seq x y z
N MET A 1 -33.37 -5.57 4.20
CA MET A 1 -32.00 -6.14 4.11
C MET A 1 -31.03 -5.39 3.14
N ARG A 2 -31.50 -4.49 2.28
CA ARG A 2 -30.68 -3.78 1.26
C ARG A 2 -29.70 -2.70 1.79
N THR A 3 -29.89 -2.18 2.97
CA THR A 3 -29.06 -1.08 3.54
C THR A 3 -27.78 -1.55 4.25
N SER A 4 -27.74 -2.80 4.69
CA SER A 4 -26.61 -3.34 5.47
C SER A 4 -25.33 -3.54 4.64
N TRP A 5 -25.40 -4.01 3.39
CA TRP A 5 -24.22 -4.27 2.57
C TRP A 5 -23.54 -2.98 2.11
N LYS A 6 -24.31 -1.94 1.77
CA LYS A 6 -23.75 -0.63 1.37
C LYS A 6 -22.89 -0.02 2.47
N ARG A 7 -23.38 -0.06 3.71
CA ARG A 7 -22.62 0.44 4.87
C ARG A 7 -21.34 -0.36 5.11
N LYS A 8 -21.43 -1.71 5.07
CA LYS A 8 -20.27 -2.60 5.22
C LYS A 8 -19.23 -2.39 4.12
N PHE A 9 -19.68 -2.30 2.87
CA PHE A 9 -18.82 -2.04 1.73
C PHE A 9 -18.18 -0.64 1.83
N ALA A 10 -18.96 0.41 2.11
CA ALA A 10 -18.46 1.77 2.23
C ALA A 10 -17.41 1.92 3.34
N THR A 11 -17.64 1.32 4.53
CA THR A 11 -16.66 1.36 5.63
C THR A 11 -15.35 0.69 5.24
N LEU A 12 -15.44 -0.50 4.63
CA LEU A 12 -14.25 -1.24 4.19
C LEU A 12 -13.54 -0.50 3.05
N TRP A 13 -14.29 0.02 2.09
CA TRP A 13 -13.76 0.71 0.92
C TRP A 13 -13.09 2.04 1.28
N VAL A 14 -13.72 2.86 2.15
CA VAL A 14 -13.12 4.12 2.61
C VAL A 14 -11.84 3.85 3.41
N GLY A 15 -11.87 2.87 4.32
CA GLY A 15 -10.68 2.48 5.07
C GLY A 15 -9.52 2.08 4.14
N GLN A 16 -9.82 1.26 3.13
CA GLN A 16 -8.81 0.86 2.13
C GLN A 16 -8.34 2.02 1.25
N ALA A 17 -9.25 2.92 0.84
CA ALA A 17 -8.88 4.09 0.06
C ALA A 17 -7.88 4.98 0.81
N VAL A 18 -8.13 5.24 2.09
CA VAL A 18 -7.24 6.01 2.96
C VAL A 18 -5.90 5.28 3.15
N SER A 19 -5.93 3.98 3.43
CA SER A 19 -4.72 3.17 3.62
C SER A 19 -3.84 3.15 2.36
N ILE A 20 -4.43 2.94 1.18
CA ILE A 20 -3.71 2.95 -0.10
C ILE A 20 -3.10 4.32 -0.36
N LEU A 21 -3.89 5.40 -0.21
CA LEU A 21 -3.43 6.75 -0.48
C LEU A 21 -2.27 7.15 0.43
N THR A 22 -2.41 6.97 1.74
CA THR A 22 -1.35 7.30 2.72
C THR A 22 -0.11 6.45 2.52
N SER A 23 -0.28 5.17 2.17
CA SER A 23 0.84 4.28 1.90
C SER A 23 1.61 4.71 0.65
N MET A 24 0.92 5.08 -0.43
CA MET A 24 1.55 5.58 -1.65
C MET A 24 2.24 6.93 -1.44
N ILE A 25 1.61 7.87 -0.73
CA ILE A 25 2.25 9.15 -0.38
C ILE A 25 3.55 8.91 0.39
N SER A 26 3.52 8.06 1.42
CA SER A 26 4.71 7.73 2.21
C SER A 26 5.80 7.08 1.35
N GLN A 27 5.45 6.20 0.41
CA GLN A 27 6.39 5.56 -0.50
C GLN A 27 7.06 6.58 -1.40
N TYR A 28 6.30 7.48 -2.02
CA TYR A 28 6.86 8.53 -2.88
C TYR A 28 7.68 9.55 -2.09
N ALA A 29 7.27 9.90 -0.86
CA ALA A 29 8.05 10.78 0.00
C ALA A 29 9.45 10.19 0.31
N LEU A 30 9.54 8.89 0.58
CA LEU A 30 10.83 8.21 0.78
C LEU A 30 11.69 8.19 -0.49
N ILE A 31 11.07 7.98 -1.65
CA ILE A 31 11.76 8.03 -2.95
C ILE A 31 12.27 9.46 -3.23
N TRP A 32 11.45 10.48 -3.00
CA TRP A 32 11.84 11.89 -3.14
C TRP A 32 12.99 12.26 -2.20
N TYR A 33 12.89 11.84 -0.92
CA TYR A 33 13.95 12.04 0.06
C TYR A 33 15.28 11.46 -0.40
N LEU A 34 15.29 10.21 -0.87
CA LEU A 34 16.51 9.57 -1.40
C LEU A 34 17.07 10.31 -2.61
N THR A 35 16.20 10.71 -3.53
CA THR A 35 16.60 11.40 -4.76
C THR A 35 17.20 12.77 -4.45
N ALA A 36 16.56 13.55 -3.59
CA ALA A 36 17.05 14.86 -3.19
C ALA A 36 18.38 14.80 -2.43
N ARG A 37 18.53 13.77 -1.58
CA ARG A 37 19.75 13.62 -0.76
C ARG A 37 20.94 13.07 -1.54
N THR A 38 20.72 12.16 -2.47
CA THR A 38 21.83 11.46 -3.16
C THR A 38 22.13 12.03 -4.54
N GLY A 39 21.16 12.67 -5.20
CA GLY A 39 21.28 13.12 -6.59
C GLY A 39 21.56 11.98 -7.59
N SER A 40 21.43 10.72 -7.16
CA SER A 40 21.88 9.54 -7.91
C SER A 40 20.71 8.82 -8.58
N ALA A 41 20.75 8.73 -9.91
CA ALA A 41 19.80 7.95 -10.68
C ALA A 41 19.85 6.44 -10.34
N ALA A 42 21.01 5.92 -9.96
CA ALA A 42 21.15 4.54 -9.53
C ALA A 42 20.39 4.27 -8.22
N VAL A 43 20.45 5.19 -7.24
CA VAL A 43 19.72 5.08 -5.99
C VAL A 43 18.21 5.19 -6.24
N LEU A 44 17.78 6.09 -7.13
CA LEU A 44 16.37 6.19 -7.54
C LEU A 44 15.87 4.89 -8.17
N SER A 45 16.66 4.28 -9.04
CA SER A 45 16.31 2.99 -9.67
C SER A 45 16.21 1.88 -8.63
N LEU A 46 17.17 1.79 -7.70
CA LEU A 46 17.13 0.81 -6.61
C LEU A 46 15.92 1.01 -5.69
N ALA A 47 15.58 2.25 -5.36
CA ALA A 47 14.40 2.58 -4.57
C ALA A 47 13.11 2.15 -5.27
N SER A 48 13.01 2.40 -6.58
CA SER A 48 11.86 1.98 -7.40
C SER A 48 11.75 0.45 -7.48
N ILE A 49 12.86 -0.25 -7.66
CA ILE A 49 12.91 -1.72 -7.65
C ILE A 49 12.49 -2.25 -6.28
N ALA A 50 13.04 -1.73 -5.19
CA ALA A 50 12.68 -2.14 -3.83
C ALA A 50 11.19 -1.90 -3.53
N ALA A 51 10.62 -0.82 -4.04
CA ALA A 51 9.22 -0.48 -3.84
C ALA A 51 8.24 -1.33 -4.67
N LEU A 52 8.63 -1.84 -5.84
CA LEU A 52 7.71 -2.48 -6.79
C LEU A 52 7.96 -3.98 -6.97
N LEU A 53 9.23 -4.41 -7.00
CA LEU A 53 9.59 -5.78 -7.36
C LEU A 53 9.06 -6.80 -6.33
N PRO A 54 9.19 -6.61 -5.00
CA PRO A 54 8.65 -7.57 -4.03
C PRO A 54 7.13 -7.74 -4.17
N GLN A 55 6.39 -6.63 -4.35
CA GLN A 55 4.95 -6.68 -4.59
C GLN A 55 4.60 -7.42 -5.88
N GLY A 56 5.30 -7.13 -6.97
CA GLY A 56 5.08 -7.79 -8.27
C GLY A 56 5.28 -9.30 -8.19
N VAL A 57 6.40 -9.74 -7.61
CA VAL A 57 6.70 -11.19 -7.46
C VAL A 57 5.71 -11.87 -6.52
N LEU A 58 5.44 -11.27 -5.35
CA LEU A 58 4.55 -11.87 -4.37
C LEU A 58 3.09 -11.90 -4.82
N SER A 59 2.65 -10.95 -5.66
CA SER A 59 1.27 -10.92 -6.16
C SER A 59 0.87 -12.23 -6.89
N LEU A 60 1.83 -12.95 -7.46
CA LEU A 60 1.59 -14.26 -8.08
C LEU A 60 1.15 -15.34 -7.08
N PHE A 61 1.55 -15.20 -5.82
CA PHE A 61 1.29 -16.18 -4.76
C PHE A 61 0.22 -15.74 -3.77
N THR A 62 -0.03 -14.44 -3.65
CA THR A 62 -0.94 -13.87 -2.64
C THR A 62 -2.38 -14.30 -2.82
N GLY A 63 -2.81 -14.60 -4.06
CA GLY A 63 -4.13 -15.18 -4.32
C GLY A 63 -4.35 -16.50 -3.60
N ALA A 64 -3.39 -17.42 -3.69
CA ALA A 64 -3.46 -18.72 -3.03
C ALA A 64 -3.45 -18.60 -1.49
N VAL A 65 -2.74 -17.61 -0.95
CA VAL A 65 -2.74 -17.31 0.49
C VAL A 65 -4.08 -16.72 0.92
N ALA A 66 -4.62 -15.78 0.14
CA ALA A 66 -5.92 -15.16 0.42
C ALA A 66 -7.10 -16.15 0.39
N ASP A 67 -6.95 -17.28 -0.32
CA ASP A 67 -7.96 -18.33 -0.35
C ASP A 67 -7.91 -19.27 0.86
N ARG A 68 -6.75 -19.40 1.50
CA ARG A 68 -6.54 -20.33 2.64
C ARG A 68 -6.76 -19.67 4.00
N PHE A 69 -6.59 -18.38 4.13
CA PHE A 69 -6.63 -17.66 5.40
C PHE A 69 -7.73 -16.59 5.43
N ASP A 70 -8.06 -16.13 6.63
CA ASP A 70 -8.99 -15.03 6.81
C ASP A 70 -8.42 -13.73 6.21
N ARG A 71 -9.01 -13.30 5.11
CA ARG A 71 -8.60 -12.13 4.32
C ARG A 71 -8.52 -10.85 5.14
N ARG A 72 -9.42 -10.68 6.13
CA ARG A 72 -9.40 -9.52 7.03
C ARG A 72 -8.19 -9.52 7.95
N LYS A 73 -7.83 -10.70 8.45
CA LYS A 73 -6.63 -10.85 9.29
C LYS A 73 -5.36 -10.61 8.49
N ILE A 74 -5.29 -11.11 7.25
CA ILE A 74 -4.16 -10.85 6.36
C ILE A 74 -3.98 -9.35 6.15
N MET A 75 -5.05 -8.62 5.80
CA MET A 75 -5.00 -7.17 5.59
C MET A 75 -4.58 -6.42 6.85
N ALA A 76 -5.16 -6.77 8.01
CA ALA A 76 -4.80 -6.13 9.28
C ALA A 76 -3.35 -6.39 9.69
N VAL A 77 -2.84 -7.60 9.48
CA VAL A 77 -1.42 -7.94 9.73
C VAL A 77 -0.51 -7.20 8.77
N ALA A 78 -0.86 -7.13 7.49
CA ALA A 78 -0.10 -6.40 6.48
C ALA A 78 -0.02 -4.90 6.81
N ASP A 79 -1.17 -4.26 7.13
CA ASP A 79 -1.22 -2.85 7.55
C ASP A 79 -0.41 -2.61 8.83
N GLY A 80 -0.55 -3.49 9.82
CA GLY A 80 0.22 -3.44 11.07
C GLY A 80 1.73 -3.55 10.83
N ALA A 81 2.15 -4.47 9.96
CA ALA A 81 3.55 -4.65 9.60
C ALA A 81 4.11 -3.42 8.86
N ILE A 82 3.36 -2.87 7.89
CA ILE A 82 3.72 -1.64 7.19
C ILE A 82 3.84 -0.46 8.17
N GLY A 83 2.91 -0.33 9.11
CA GLY A 83 2.95 0.69 10.14
C GLY A 83 4.17 0.56 11.06
N LEU A 84 4.44 -0.67 11.53
CA LEU A 84 5.59 -0.96 12.41
C LEU A 84 6.92 -0.63 11.73
N VAL A 85 7.11 -1.07 10.49
CA VAL A 85 8.33 -0.81 9.71
C VAL A 85 8.51 0.70 9.48
N SER A 86 7.41 1.41 9.23
CA SER A 86 7.44 2.87 9.05
C SER A 86 7.82 3.59 10.35
N LEU A 87 7.27 3.18 11.49
CA LEU A 87 7.63 3.71 12.82
C LEU A 87 9.08 3.39 13.18
N ALA A 88 9.56 2.19 12.86
CA ALA A 88 10.95 1.82 13.07
C ALA A 88 11.90 2.74 12.27
N LEU A 89 11.55 3.08 11.02
CA LEU A 89 12.34 4.03 10.22
C LEU A 89 12.36 5.42 10.86
N VAL A 90 11.23 5.91 11.36
CA VAL A 90 11.17 7.18 12.10
C VAL A 90 12.06 7.12 13.34
N GLY A 91 12.03 6.03 14.10
CA GLY A 91 12.90 5.81 15.26
C GLY A 91 14.39 5.86 14.89
N VAL A 92 14.78 5.22 13.79
CA VAL A 92 16.16 5.29 13.27
C VAL A 92 16.55 6.73 12.93
N GLY A 93 15.67 7.48 12.26
CA GLY A 93 15.91 8.88 11.91
C GLY A 93 16.10 9.77 13.15
N LEU A 94 15.29 9.55 14.19
CA LEU A 94 15.40 10.31 15.45
C LEU A 94 16.68 9.97 16.22
N LEU A 95 17.13 8.72 16.19
CA LEU A 95 18.33 8.26 16.91
C LEU A 95 19.62 8.68 16.20
N LEU A 96 19.67 8.61 14.88
CA LEU A 96 20.86 8.87 14.08
C LEU A 96 20.94 10.32 13.58
N GLY A 97 19.87 11.10 13.70
CA GLY A 97 19.76 12.45 13.13
C GLY A 97 19.63 12.45 11.60
N GLU A 98 19.73 11.30 10.97
CA GLU A 98 19.59 11.14 9.51
C GLU A 98 19.04 9.74 9.17
N LEU A 99 18.49 9.60 7.96
CA LEU A 99 17.98 8.33 7.45
C LEU A 99 19.03 7.68 6.51
N PRO A 100 19.66 6.57 6.92
CA PRO A 100 20.59 5.84 6.03
C PRO A 100 19.85 5.31 4.80
N VAL A 101 20.50 5.39 3.63
CA VAL A 101 19.95 4.91 2.35
C VAL A 101 19.51 3.44 2.45
N SER A 102 20.31 2.60 3.08
CA SER A 102 20.01 1.17 3.27
C SER A 102 18.74 0.92 4.09
N CYS A 103 18.49 1.72 5.15
CA CYS A 103 17.29 1.60 5.97
C CYS A 103 16.04 2.00 5.18
N ILE A 104 16.13 3.03 4.34
CA ILE A 104 15.02 3.45 3.49
C ILE A 104 14.73 2.38 2.44
N LEU A 105 15.74 1.84 1.76
CA LEU A 105 15.57 0.77 0.77
C LEU A 105 14.95 -0.49 1.39
N ALA A 106 15.43 -0.90 2.57
CA ALA A 106 14.84 -2.01 3.32
C ALA A 106 13.38 -1.74 3.70
N THR A 107 13.07 -0.53 4.15
CA THR A 107 11.69 -0.12 4.46
C THR A 107 10.79 -0.18 3.23
N LEU A 108 11.24 0.34 2.08
CA LEU A 108 10.48 0.28 0.82
C LEU A 108 10.19 -1.17 0.42
N ALA A 109 11.19 -2.06 0.50
CA ALA A 109 11.03 -3.48 0.19
C ALA A 109 10.04 -4.18 1.14
N LEU A 110 10.16 -3.97 2.45
CA LEU A 110 9.27 -4.57 3.45
C LEU A 110 7.82 -4.06 3.32
N ARG A 111 7.63 -2.77 3.05
CA ARG A 111 6.32 -2.18 2.77
C ARG A 111 5.71 -2.76 1.50
N SER A 112 6.52 -2.96 0.47
CA SER A 112 6.12 -3.59 -0.80
C SER A 112 5.60 -5.03 -0.59
N VAL A 113 6.25 -5.81 0.28
CA VAL A 113 5.77 -7.14 0.69
C VAL A 113 4.37 -7.07 1.32
N GLY A 114 4.16 -6.16 2.28
CA GLY A 114 2.85 -5.97 2.91
C GLY A 114 1.78 -5.55 1.89
N SER A 115 2.11 -4.63 1.00
CA SER A 115 1.19 -4.11 -0.02
C SER A 115 0.74 -5.18 -1.02
N ALA A 116 1.54 -6.23 -1.26
CA ALA A 116 1.20 -7.33 -2.16
C ALA A 116 -0.11 -8.06 -1.79
N PHE A 117 -0.49 -8.03 -0.51
CA PHE A 117 -1.67 -8.74 -0.02
C PHE A 117 -2.97 -7.92 -0.12
N HIS A 118 -2.90 -6.60 -0.25
CA HIS A 118 -4.08 -5.74 -0.21
C HIS A 118 -5.03 -5.97 -1.39
N ALA A 119 -4.54 -5.90 -2.62
CA ALA A 119 -5.38 -6.00 -3.81
C ALA A 119 -6.09 -7.36 -3.93
N PRO A 120 -5.41 -8.52 -3.77
CA PRO A 120 -6.07 -9.83 -3.83
C PRO A 120 -7.10 -10.02 -2.70
N CYS A 121 -6.77 -9.60 -1.47
CA CYS A 121 -7.69 -9.71 -0.35
C CYS A 121 -8.95 -8.85 -0.55
N LEU A 122 -8.81 -7.62 -1.03
CA LEU A 122 -9.95 -6.74 -1.31
C LEU A 122 -10.84 -7.31 -2.42
N GLN A 123 -10.23 -7.81 -3.50
CA GLN A 123 -10.96 -8.45 -4.60
C GLN A 123 -11.72 -9.69 -4.12
N ALA A 124 -11.13 -10.48 -3.23
CA ALA A 124 -11.74 -11.69 -2.70
C ALA A 124 -12.84 -11.42 -1.64
N VAL A 125 -12.79 -10.29 -0.92
CA VAL A 125 -13.83 -9.90 0.06
C VAL A 125 -15.03 -9.24 -0.61
N THR A 126 -14.82 -8.49 -1.68
CA THR A 126 -15.86 -7.71 -2.35
C THR A 126 -17.09 -8.57 -2.75
N PRO A 127 -16.95 -9.75 -3.41
CA PRO A 127 -18.09 -10.58 -3.80
C PRO A 127 -18.86 -11.19 -2.63
N LEU A 128 -18.27 -11.25 -1.44
CA LEU A 128 -18.94 -11.76 -0.23
C LEU A 128 -19.89 -10.73 0.41
N ILE A 129 -19.68 -9.46 0.11
CA ILE A 129 -20.41 -8.34 0.72
C ILE A 129 -21.38 -7.72 -0.27
N VAL A 130 -21.00 -7.64 -1.55
CA VAL A 130 -21.69 -6.90 -2.60
C VAL A 130 -22.58 -7.83 -3.42
N PRO A 131 -23.83 -7.45 -3.74
CA PRO A 131 -24.69 -8.20 -4.66
C PRO A 131 -24.06 -8.32 -6.06
N ARG A 132 -24.37 -9.42 -6.75
CA ARG A 132 -23.75 -9.75 -8.06
C ARG A 132 -23.95 -8.67 -9.12
N ASP A 133 -25.12 -8.04 -9.13
CA ASP A 133 -25.48 -6.95 -10.05
C ASP A 133 -24.67 -5.65 -9.84
N MET A 134 -24.04 -5.49 -8.68
CA MET A 134 -23.24 -4.30 -8.33
C MET A 134 -21.72 -4.55 -8.33
N LEU A 135 -21.26 -5.79 -8.53
CA LEU A 135 -19.84 -6.14 -8.43
C LEU A 135 -18.97 -5.35 -9.40
N ALA A 136 -19.36 -5.27 -10.67
CA ALA A 136 -18.60 -4.53 -11.69
C ALA A 136 -18.43 -3.04 -11.33
N ARG A 137 -19.51 -2.44 -10.79
CA ARG A 137 -19.49 -1.04 -10.36
C ARG A 137 -18.58 -0.81 -9.14
N CYS A 138 -18.63 -1.70 -8.16
CA CYS A 138 -17.78 -1.63 -6.98
C CYS A 138 -16.31 -1.88 -7.33
N ALA A 139 -16.03 -2.80 -8.24
CA ALA A 139 -14.68 -3.03 -8.77
C ALA A 139 -14.15 -1.79 -9.51
N GLY A 140 -14.98 -1.14 -10.33
CA GLY A 140 -14.63 0.11 -11.00
C GLY A 140 -14.30 1.24 -10.02
N TRP A 141 -15.03 1.40 -8.93
CA TRP A 141 -14.71 2.37 -7.88
C TRP A 141 -13.38 2.07 -7.19
N SER A 142 -13.12 0.80 -6.88
CA SER A 142 -11.85 0.38 -6.26
C SER A 142 -10.66 0.65 -7.19
N GLN A 143 -10.81 0.34 -8.49
CA GLN A 143 -9.79 0.64 -9.49
C GLN A 143 -9.60 2.16 -9.67
N GLY A 144 -10.69 2.93 -9.64
CA GLY A 144 -10.64 4.40 -9.69
C GLY A 144 -9.82 5.00 -8.54
N VAL A 145 -10.03 4.52 -7.30
CA VAL A 145 -9.24 4.94 -6.13
C VAL A 145 -7.76 4.60 -6.32
N GLN A 146 -7.44 3.39 -6.77
CA GLN A 146 -6.03 3.01 -7.01
C GLN A 146 -5.37 3.92 -8.05
N THR A 147 -6.06 4.18 -9.16
CA THR A 147 -5.54 5.05 -10.23
C THR A 147 -5.37 6.49 -9.75
N LEU A 148 -6.36 7.04 -9.05
CA LEU A 148 -6.29 8.39 -8.47
C LEU A 148 -5.16 8.48 -7.44
N SER A 149 -5.00 7.49 -6.58
CA SER A 149 -3.90 7.44 -5.61
C SER A 149 -2.55 7.42 -6.31
N LEU A 150 -2.41 6.63 -7.38
CA LEU A 150 -1.18 6.56 -8.17
C LEU A 150 -0.82 7.92 -8.81
N LEU A 151 -1.81 8.64 -9.32
CA LEU A 151 -1.61 9.93 -9.98
C LEU A 151 -1.36 11.06 -8.98
N LEU A 152 -2.07 11.07 -7.85
CA LEU A 152 -2.02 12.17 -6.88
C LEU A 152 -0.87 12.02 -5.88
N SER A 153 -0.49 10.79 -5.52
CA SER A 153 0.49 10.54 -4.46
C SER A 153 1.88 11.16 -4.72
N PRO A 154 2.45 11.15 -5.94
CA PRO A 154 3.73 11.81 -6.20
C PRO A 154 3.68 13.31 -5.95
N ALA A 155 2.59 13.97 -6.39
CA ALA A 155 2.39 15.40 -6.20
C ALA A 155 2.17 15.76 -4.72
N LEU A 156 1.33 14.99 -4.02
CA LEU A 156 1.10 15.18 -2.58
C LEU A 156 2.37 14.92 -1.76
N ALA A 157 3.15 13.90 -2.13
CA ALA A 157 4.43 13.64 -1.49
C ALA A 157 5.43 14.77 -1.69
N ALA A 158 5.47 15.38 -2.89
CA ALA A 158 6.33 16.52 -3.17
C ALA A 158 5.95 17.80 -2.41
N ILE A 159 4.67 17.99 -2.09
CA ILE A 159 4.20 19.13 -1.27
C ILE A 159 4.56 18.94 0.21
N LEU A 160 4.59 17.69 0.68
CA LEU A 160 4.91 17.35 2.07
C LEU A 160 6.42 17.30 2.34
N PHE A 161 7.24 17.22 1.29
CA PHE A 161 8.70 17.19 1.36
C PHE A 161 9.30 18.59 1.32
#